data_5be498bdf5b2ac424489c72a4c2c9682
#
_entry.id   5be498bdf5b2ac424489c72a4c2c9682
#
_cell.length_a   1.000
_cell.length_b   1.000
_cell.length_c   1.000
_cell.angle_alpha   90.00
_cell.angle_beta   90.00
_cell.angle_gamma   90.00
#
_symmetry.space_group_name_H-M   'P 1'
#
loop_
_entity.id
_entity.type
_entity.pdbx_description
1 polymer ?
#
loop_
_entity_poly.entity_id
_entity_poly.type
_entity_poly.pdbx_seq_one_letter_code
_entity_poly.pdbx_strand_id
1 'polypeptide(L)'
;EMFINFKLKVIEAEAQKFDTIASFKRELASYRRQLASPYLTDTEYEEQLYREAYEHFSQDCEVSHVLIRVKNDALPIDTLEAYNKALEIRNRLLKEDFGKVAYEVSEDKSAKQNKGYIGYCTAMQVLWPFEKAMYTLPINEISMPVRTSLGYHLIKVHNRRPAIGQVHAYHIMKICNDNMSAEEQKTAYEKILKIKERLNNGEDFSKLAKETS
;
A
#
# COMPACT_ATOMS: atom_id res chain seq x y z
N GLU A 1 19.46 54.09 -21.02
CA GLU A 1 18.32 54.85 -20.44
C GLU A 1 17.31 53.98 -19.71
N MET A 2 16.72 52.95 -20.35
CA MET A 2 15.75 52.04 -19.72
C MET A 2 16.25 51.35 -18.44
N PHE A 3 17.50 50.86 -18.45
CA PHE A 3 18.10 50.20 -17.30
C PHE A 3 18.27 51.16 -16.11
N ILE A 4 18.70 52.41 -16.36
CA ILE A 4 18.89 53.44 -15.34
C ILE A 4 17.52 53.76 -14.72
N ASN A 5 16.50 54.00 -15.54
CA ASN A 5 15.16 54.28 -15.07
C ASN A 5 14.55 53.13 -14.23
N PHE A 6 14.81 51.88 -14.65
CA PHE A 6 14.42 50.71 -13.89
C PHE A 6 15.09 50.70 -12.51
N LYS A 7 16.41 50.88 -12.47
CA LYS A 7 17.16 50.89 -11.21
C LYS A 7 16.74 52.03 -10.25
N LEU A 8 16.47 53.23 -10.79
CA LEU A 8 15.93 54.31 -9.97
C LEU A 8 14.57 54.00 -9.35
N LYS A 9 13.68 53.35 -10.12
CA LYS A 9 12.39 52.91 -9.59
C LYS A 9 12.55 51.85 -8.50
N VAL A 10 13.48 50.93 -8.63
CA VAL A 10 13.74 49.88 -7.61
C VAL A 10 14.26 50.54 -6.35
N ILE A 11 15.24 51.46 -6.44
CA ILE A 11 15.81 52.16 -5.28
C ILE A 11 14.72 52.98 -4.54
N GLU A 12 13.87 53.66 -5.30
CA GLU A 12 12.75 54.41 -4.73
C GLU A 12 11.75 53.52 -4.00
N ALA A 13 11.38 52.38 -4.63
CA ALA A 13 10.49 51.40 -4.02
C ALA A 13 11.04 50.77 -2.74
N GLU A 14 12.35 50.49 -2.71
CA GLU A 14 13.05 50.01 -1.50
C GLU A 14 13.12 51.12 -0.40
N ALA A 15 13.39 52.37 -0.77
CA ALA A 15 13.36 53.51 0.16
C ALA A 15 11.97 53.68 0.79
N GLN A 16 10.91 53.45 0.03
CA GLN A 16 9.53 53.46 0.52
C GLN A 16 9.08 52.17 1.20
N LYS A 17 9.99 51.16 1.36
CA LYS A 17 9.75 49.87 2.00
C LYS A 17 8.67 49.03 1.35
N PHE A 18 8.44 49.14 0.03
CA PHE A 18 7.48 48.31 -0.70
C PHE A 18 7.91 46.86 -0.71
N ASP A 19 9.20 46.56 -0.64
CA ASP A 19 9.76 45.23 -0.48
C ASP A 19 9.39 44.52 0.84
N THR A 20 8.94 45.30 1.83
CA THR A 20 8.56 44.78 3.16
C THR A 20 7.07 44.47 3.28
N ILE A 21 6.24 44.85 2.29
CA ILE A 21 4.81 44.62 2.29
C ILE A 21 4.52 43.13 2.24
N ALA A 22 3.58 42.66 3.09
CA ALA A 22 3.27 41.24 3.24
C ALA A 22 2.78 40.56 1.94
N SER A 23 2.01 41.27 1.11
CA SER A 23 1.58 40.78 -0.20
C SER A 23 2.75 40.56 -1.15
N PHE A 24 3.66 41.55 -1.25
CA PHE A 24 4.86 41.47 -2.07
C PHE A 24 5.76 40.30 -1.64
N LYS A 25 6.02 40.15 -0.34
CA LYS A 25 6.83 39.02 0.18
C LYS A 25 6.22 37.67 -0.15
N ARG A 26 4.89 37.52 -0.06
CA ARG A 26 4.20 36.28 -0.42
C ARG A 26 4.32 35.97 -1.91
N GLU A 27 4.12 36.99 -2.74
CA GLU A 27 4.22 36.86 -4.20
C GLU A 27 5.64 36.52 -4.63
N LEU A 28 6.63 37.24 -4.13
CA LEU A 28 8.05 36.95 -4.38
C LEU A 28 8.43 35.52 -3.94
N ALA A 29 7.97 35.09 -2.76
CA ALA A 29 8.20 33.73 -2.28
C ALA A 29 7.52 32.69 -3.17
N SER A 30 6.37 33.00 -3.76
CA SER A 30 5.69 32.13 -4.72
C SER A 30 6.49 32.00 -6.01
N TYR A 31 6.93 33.10 -6.62
CA TYR A 31 7.78 33.06 -7.82
C TYR A 31 9.09 32.33 -7.57
N ARG A 32 9.75 32.56 -6.43
CA ARG A 32 10.97 31.83 -6.07
C ARG A 32 10.75 30.32 -5.99
N ARG A 33 9.64 29.88 -5.41
CA ARG A 33 9.29 28.45 -5.36
C ARG A 33 9.02 27.87 -6.76
N GLN A 34 8.28 28.62 -7.61
CA GLN A 34 8.02 28.19 -8.98
C GLN A 34 9.31 28.05 -9.79
N LEU A 35 10.22 29.02 -9.67
CA LEU A 35 11.53 28.96 -10.34
C LEU A 35 12.45 27.87 -9.81
N ALA A 36 12.36 27.56 -8.51
CA ALA A 36 13.17 26.52 -7.88
C ALA A 36 12.66 25.10 -8.19
N SER A 37 11.35 24.96 -8.42
CA SER A 37 10.69 23.66 -8.57
C SER A 37 11.37 22.72 -9.58
N PRO A 38 11.73 23.13 -10.81
CA PRO A 38 12.41 22.26 -11.77
C PRO A 38 13.80 21.77 -11.32
N TYR A 39 14.45 22.51 -10.39
CA TYR A 39 15.77 22.16 -9.86
C TYR A 39 15.69 21.27 -8.61
N LEU A 40 14.49 21.09 -8.04
CA LEU A 40 14.26 20.25 -6.87
C LEU A 40 13.76 18.85 -7.24
N THR A 41 13.43 18.64 -8.53
CA THR A 41 12.93 17.37 -9.05
C THR A 41 14.01 16.71 -9.89
N ASP A 42 14.36 15.48 -9.53
CA ASP A 42 15.24 14.62 -10.33
C ASP A 42 14.36 13.82 -11.33
N THR A 43 14.27 14.34 -12.55
CA THR A 43 13.43 13.76 -13.61
C THR A 43 13.90 12.37 -14.04
N GLU A 44 15.21 12.08 -13.96
CA GLU A 44 15.74 10.75 -14.31
C GLU A 44 15.32 9.73 -13.24
N TYR A 45 15.39 10.11 -11.97
CA TYR A 45 14.95 9.27 -10.86
C TYR A 45 13.43 9.03 -10.88
N GLU A 46 12.65 10.06 -11.19
CA GLU A 46 11.18 9.91 -11.37
C GLU A 46 10.85 8.92 -12.49
N GLU A 47 11.52 9.03 -13.63
CA GLU A 47 11.29 8.10 -14.75
C GLU A 47 11.66 6.65 -14.36
N GLN A 48 12.72 6.45 -13.57
CA GLN A 48 13.08 5.14 -13.05
C GLN A 48 11.99 4.59 -12.13
N LEU A 49 11.44 5.43 -11.23
CA LEU A 49 10.34 5.03 -10.34
C LEU A 49 9.07 4.68 -11.12
N TYR A 50 8.73 5.44 -12.16
CA TYR A 50 7.58 5.12 -13.03
C TYR A 50 7.75 3.77 -13.73
N ARG A 51 8.95 3.47 -14.23
CA ARG A 51 9.24 2.17 -14.87
C ARG A 51 9.16 1.03 -13.85
N GLU A 52 9.78 1.19 -12.68
CA GLU A 52 9.72 0.21 -11.60
C GLU A 52 8.26 -0.05 -11.18
N ALA A 53 7.46 1.01 -11.00
CA ALA A 53 6.05 0.88 -10.68
C ALA A 53 5.25 0.17 -11.78
N TYR A 54 5.52 0.48 -13.05
CA TYR A 54 4.86 -0.19 -14.18
C TYR A 54 5.20 -1.68 -14.24
N GLU A 55 6.45 -2.05 -14.01
CA GLU A 55 6.87 -3.46 -13.94
C GLU A 55 6.15 -4.18 -12.79
N HIS A 56 6.01 -3.54 -11.63
CA HIS A 56 5.25 -4.07 -10.50
C HIS A 56 3.76 -4.27 -10.85
N PHE A 57 3.15 -3.33 -11.58
CA PHE A 57 1.76 -3.47 -12.04
C PHE A 57 1.52 -4.63 -13.00
N SER A 58 2.56 -5.13 -13.64
CA SER A 58 2.45 -6.25 -14.58
C SER A 58 2.32 -7.62 -13.91
N GLN A 59 2.56 -7.71 -12.59
CA GLN A 59 2.61 -8.97 -11.85
C GLN A 59 1.93 -8.86 -10.49
N ASP A 60 1.29 -9.95 -10.06
CA ASP A 60 0.82 -10.16 -8.68
C ASP A 60 1.77 -11.09 -7.94
N CYS A 61 2.13 -10.76 -6.69
CA CYS A 61 2.94 -11.59 -5.82
C CYS A 61 2.09 -12.23 -4.72
N GLU A 62 2.17 -13.55 -4.57
CA GLU A 62 1.57 -14.28 -3.45
C GLU A 62 2.52 -14.28 -2.28
N VAL A 63 2.12 -13.66 -1.16
CA VAL A 63 3.03 -13.36 -0.07
C VAL A 63 2.51 -13.76 1.31
N SER A 64 3.46 -14.08 2.18
CA SER A 64 3.28 -14.14 3.63
C SER A 64 4.25 -13.22 4.33
N HIS A 65 3.88 -12.72 5.50
CA HIS A 65 4.78 -11.91 6.30
C HIS A 65 4.69 -12.16 7.81
N VAL A 66 5.76 -11.76 8.51
CA VAL A 66 5.81 -11.59 9.97
C VAL A 66 6.15 -10.15 10.25
N LEU A 67 5.42 -9.50 11.14
CA LEU A 67 5.65 -8.11 11.57
C LEU A 67 6.21 -8.08 12.99
N ILE A 68 7.27 -7.32 13.18
CA ILE A 68 7.79 -6.88 14.48
C ILE A 68 7.61 -5.36 14.53
N ARG A 69 6.74 -4.88 15.41
CA ARG A 69 6.37 -3.47 15.47
C ARG A 69 7.51 -2.62 16.05
N VAL A 70 7.71 -1.47 15.42
CA VAL A 70 8.62 -0.43 15.91
C VAL A 70 7.98 0.92 15.60
N LYS A 71 7.86 1.79 16.58
CA LYS A 71 7.36 3.15 16.37
C LYS A 71 8.29 3.94 15.46
N ASN A 72 7.74 4.92 14.73
CA ASN A 72 8.55 5.77 13.85
C ASN A 72 9.53 6.64 14.62
N ASP A 73 9.16 7.05 15.84
CA ASP A 73 9.93 7.86 16.78
C ASP A 73 10.71 7.03 17.82
N ALA A 74 10.84 5.71 17.60
CA ALA A 74 11.59 4.82 18.47
C ALA A 74 13.06 5.21 18.55
N LEU A 75 13.65 5.04 19.73
CA LEU A 75 15.08 5.29 19.93
C LEU A 75 15.92 4.29 19.10
N PRO A 76 17.16 4.65 18.75
CA PRO A 76 18.06 3.76 18.01
C PRO A 76 18.24 2.39 18.68
N ILE A 77 18.24 2.36 20.02
CA ILE A 77 18.37 1.11 20.79
C ILE A 77 17.17 0.18 20.57
N ASP A 78 15.94 0.71 20.64
CA ASP A 78 14.70 -0.06 20.45
C ASP A 78 14.62 -0.60 19.01
N THR A 79 15.06 0.22 18.06
CA THR A 79 15.13 -0.15 16.64
C THR A 79 16.13 -1.30 16.41
N LEU A 80 17.28 -1.24 17.07
CA LEU A 80 18.29 -2.29 17.00
C LEU A 80 17.82 -3.60 17.65
N GLU A 81 17.17 -3.51 18.80
CA GLU A 81 16.59 -4.69 19.48
C GLU A 81 15.53 -5.38 18.59
N ALA A 82 14.63 -4.60 18.00
CA ALA A 82 13.62 -5.12 17.09
C ALA A 82 14.23 -5.73 15.82
N TYR A 83 15.30 -5.15 15.28
CA TYR A 83 16.03 -5.71 14.16
C TYR A 83 16.67 -7.06 14.51
N ASN A 84 17.33 -7.15 15.67
CA ASN A 84 17.95 -8.39 16.15
C ASN A 84 16.88 -9.47 16.40
N LYS A 85 15.75 -9.12 17.03
CA LYS A 85 14.58 -10.00 17.16
C LYS A 85 14.09 -10.50 15.80
N ALA A 86 14.01 -9.62 14.79
CA ALA A 86 13.63 -10.03 13.44
C ALA A 86 14.63 -11.02 12.83
N LEU A 87 15.94 -10.87 13.05
CA LEU A 87 16.94 -11.82 12.59
C LEU A 87 16.81 -13.20 13.26
N GLU A 88 16.55 -13.23 14.56
CA GLU A 88 16.29 -14.49 15.29
C GLU A 88 15.04 -15.20 14.73
N ILE A 89 13.95 -14.46 14.52
CA ILE A 89 12.73 -15.00 13.92
C ILE A 89 13.00 -15.50 12.50
N ARG A 90 13.77 -14.76 11.70
CA ARG A 90 14.17 -15.20 10.36
C ARG A 90 14.91 -16.56 10.42
N ASN A 91 15.82 -16.74 11.37
CA ASN A 91 16.53 -18.00 11.55
C ASN A 91 15.59 -19.16 11.92
N ARG A 92 14.52 -18.90 12.65
CA ARG A 92 13.44 -19.86 12.90
C ARG A 92 12.66 -20.17 11.62
N LEU A 93 12.25 -19.14 10.86
CA LEU A 93 11.50 -19.29 9.62
C LEU A 93 12.24 -20.11 8.55
N LEU A 94 13.57 -20.13 8.58
CA LEU A 94 14.39 -20.95 7.67
C LEU A 94 14.33 -22.46 8.01
N LYS A 95 13.87 -22.84 9.21
CA LYS A 95 13.90 -24.21 9.74
C LYS A 95 12.52 -24.75 10.10
N GLU A 96 11.57 -23.87 10.37
CA GLU A 96 10.23 -24.19 10.86
C GLU A 96 9.17 -23.80 9.83
N ASP A 97 7.95 -24.29 10.02
CA ASP A 97 6.80 -23.86 9.20
C ASP A 97 6.51 -22.38 9.38
N PHE A 98 6.43 -21.64 8.26
CA PHE A 98 6.25 -20.19 8.26
C PHE A 98 4.95 -19.78 8.99
N GLY A 99 3.85 -20.46 8.73
CA GLY A 99 2.55 -20.13 9.31
C GLY A 99 2.52 -20.37 10.83
N LYS A 100 3.20 -21.40 11.31
CA LYS A 100 3.33 -21.69 12.74
C LYS A 100 4.12 -20.57 13.43
N VAL A 101 5.29 -20.20 12.92
CA VAL A 101 6.10 -19.12 13.49
C VAL A 101 5.36 -17.79 13.41
N ALA A 102 4.72 -17.46 12.26
CA ALA A 102 3.95 -16.23 12.12
C ALA A 102 2.79 -16.15 13.13
N TYR A 103 2.07 -17.25 13.35
CA TYR A 103 1.02 -17.32 14.36
C TYR A 103 1.56 -17.04 15.77
N GLU A 104 2.73 -17.60 16.12
CA GLU A 104 3.33 -17.45 17.45
C GLU A 104 3.84 -16.04 17.73
N VAL A 105 4.62 -15.46 16.78
CA VAL A 105 5.48 -14.30 17.06
C VAL A 105 5.11 -13.02 16.31
N SER A 106 4.25 -13.10 15.29
CA SER A 106 3.88 -11.89 14.53
C SER A 106 3.05 -10.93 15.38
N GLU A 107 3.41 -9.67 15.33
CA GLU A 107 2.69 -8.57 15.98
C GLU A 107 1.64 -7.94 15.06
N ASP A 108 1.43 -8.54 13.87
CA ASP A 108 0.26 -8.28 13.06
C ASP A 108 -0.94 -9.05 13.65
N LYS A 109 -2.01 -8.31 13.96
CA LYS A 109 -3.22 -8.90 14.56
C LYS A 109 -3.86 -9.95 13.66
N SER A 110 -3.78 -9.79 12.34
CA SER A 110 -4.35 -10.72 11.37
C SER A 110 -3.63 -12.07 11.37
N ALA A 111 -2.37 -12.13 11.80
CA ALA A 111 -1.57 -13.37 11.83
C ALA A 111 -2.17 -14.46 12.71
N LYS A 112 -3.00 -14.12 13.69
CA LYS A 112 -3.74 -15.09 14.50
C LYS A 112 -4.83 -15.84 13.72
N GLN A 113 -5.29 -15.26 12.61
CA GLN A 113 -6.32 -15.87 11.75
C GLN A 113 -5.70 -16.46 10.48
N ASN A 114 -4.85 -15.68 9.80
CA ASN A 114 -4.29 -16.02 8.50
C ASN A 114 -2.88 -16.65 8.56
N LYS A 115 -2.28 -16.80 9.76
CA LYS A 115 -0.92 -17.34 9.95
C LYS A 115 0.15 -16.58 9.15
N GLY A 116 -0.06 -15.27 9.01
CA GLY A 116 0.82 -14.38 8.24
C GLY A 116 0.61 -14.42 6.73
N TYR A 117 -0.31 -15.23 6.20
CA TYR A 117 -0.60 -15.30 4.78
C TYR A 117 -1.49 -14.13 4.35
N ILE A 118 -1.01 -13.32 3.39
CA ILE A 118 -1.74 -12.17 2.86
C ILE A 118 -2.50 -12.55 1.58
N GLY A 119 -1.96 -13.48 0.81
CA GLY A 119 -2.45 -13.82 -0.53
C GLY A 119 -1.74 -13.05 -1.63
N TYR A 120 -2.42 -12.87 -2.76
CA TYR A 120 -1.89 -12.12 -3.88
C TYR A 120 -2.03 -10.62 -3.64
N CYS A 121 -0.89 -9.92 -3.74
CA CYS A 121 -0.79 -8.47 -3.68
C CYS A 121 -0.32 -7.95 -5.04
N THR A 122 -0.92 -6.85 -5.49
CA THR A 122 -0.46 -6.09 -6.65
C THR A 122 0.25 -4.81 -6.20
N ALA A 123 0.81 -4.06 -7.16
CA ALA A 123 1.47 -2.79 -6.89
C ALA A 123 0.57 -1.81 -6.14
N MET A 124 1.18 -0.99 -5.32
CA MET A 124 0.55 0.08 -4.50
C MET A 124 -0.49 -0.39 -3.45
N GLN A 125 -0.57 -1.69 -3.18
CA GLN A 125 -1.43 -2.23 -2.11
C GLN A 125 -0.74 -2.32 -0.75
N VAL A 126 0.57 -2.31 -0.75
CA VAL A 126 1.40 -2.41 0.46
C VAL A 126 2.39 -1.25 0.54
N LEU A 127 3.04 -1.08 1.69
CA LEU A 127 4.03 -0.02 1.87
C LEU A 127 5.22 -0.22 0.93
N TRP A 128 5.70 0.86 0.32
CA TRP A 128 6.76 0.83 -0.70
C TRP A 128 7.99 -0.04 -0.37
N PRO A 129 8.60 0.03 0.83
CA PRO A 129 9.73 -0.85 1.14
C PRO A 129 9.36 -2.34 1.15
N PHE A 130 8.14 -2.66 1.57
CA PHE A 130 7.60 -4.02 1.52
C PHE A 130 7.37 -4.46 0.07
N GLU A 131 6.75 -3.59 -0.73
CA GLU A 131 6.49 -3.81 -2.14
C GLU A 131 7.78 -4.09 -2.90
N LYS A 132 8.77 -3.21 -2.76
CA LYS A 132 10.08 -3.40 -3.39
C LYS A 132 10.72 -4.74 -3.01
N ALA A 133 10.64 -5.13 -1.75
CA ALA A 133 11.16 -6.41 -1.29
C ALA A 133 10.40 -7.60 -1.91
N MET A 134 9.06 -7.55 -1.99
CA MET A 134 8.29 -8.67 -2.54
C MET A 134 8.51 -8.86 -4.05
N TYR A 135 8.81 -7.79 -4.82
CA TYR A 135 9.11 -7.93 -6.25
C TYR A 135 10.55 -8.35 -6.53
N THR A 136 11.50 -8.03 -5.66
CA THR A 136 12.92 -8.39 -5.84
C THR A 136 13.30 -9.75 -5.24
N LEU A 137 12.55 -10.22 -4.22
CA LEU A 137 12.89 -11.46 -3.51
C LEU A 137 12.62 -12.71 -4.39
N PRO A 138 13.55 -13.66 -4.51
CA PRO A 138 13.27 -14.94 -5.17
C PRO A 138 12.09 -15.69 -4.56
N ILE A 139 11.40 -16.49 -5.38
CA ILE A 139 10.26 -17.31 -4.93
C ILE A 139 10.75 -18.32 -3.89
N ASN A 140 9.97 -18.49 -2.82
CA ASN A 140 10.24 -19.34 -1.66
C ASN A 140 11.39 -18.89 -0.74
N GLU A 141 12.03 -17.78 -1.01
CA GLU A 141 13.00 -17.19 -0.09
C GLU A 141 12.33 -16.30 0.97
N ILE A 142 13.04 -16.10 2.09
CA ILE A 142 12.63 -15.23 3.19
C ILE A 142 13.57 -14.03 3.21
N SER A 143 12.98 -12.85 3.16
CA SER A 143 13.70 -11.58 3.12
C SER A 143 14.60 -11.38 4.36
N MET A 144 15.57 -10.50 4.22
CA MET A 144 16.13 -9.81 5.40
C MET A 144 15.04 -8.91 6.02
N PRO A 145 15.21 -8.47 7.29
CA PRO A 145 14.25 -7.56 7.91
C PRO A 145 14.07 -6.28 7.10
N VAL A 146 12.86 -6.06 6.58
CA VAL A 146 12.50 -4.89 5.78
C VAL A 146 11.85 -3.84 6.68
N ARG A 147 12.44 -2.65 6.78
CA ARG A 147 11.92 -1.54 7.60
C ARG A 147 10.80 -0.81 6.88
N THR A 148 9.68 -0.62 7.56
CA THR A 148 8.56 0.21 7.13
C THR A 148 8.13 1.14 8.26
N SER A 149 7.14 2.00 8.03
CA SER A 149 6.54 2.84 9.08
C SER A 149 5.90 2.04 10.23
N LEU A 150 5.56 0.77 10.00
CA LEU A 150 4.93 -0.11 11.01
C LEU A 150 5.95 -0.87 11.87
N GLY A 151 7.16 -1.09 11.35
CA GLY A 151 8.18 -1.92 12.00
C GLY A 151 9.04 -2.66 11.00
N TYR A 152 9.56 -3.81 11.41
CA TYR A 152 10.31 -4.74 10.57
C TYR A 152 9.42 -5.87 10.07
N HIS A 153 9.49 -6.13 8.77
CA HIS A 153 8.79 -7.23 8.13
C HIS A 153 9.78 -8.30 7.67
N LEU A 154 9.42 -9.56 7.88
CA LEU A 154 10.02 -10.71 7.22
C LEU A 154 9.02 -11.23 6.21
N ILE A 155 9.39 -11.23 4.94
CA ILE A 155 8.50 -11.49 3.81
C ILE A 155 8.92 -12.79 3.15
N LYS A 156 7.93 -13.61 2.78
CA LYS A 156 8.13 -14.77 1.92
C LYS A 156 7.23 -14.65 0.71
N VAL A 157 7.80 -14.77 -0.48
CA VAL A 157 7.06 -14.82 -1.74
C VAL A 157 6.85 -16.28 -2.11
N HIS A 158 5.59 -16.70 -2.24
CA HIS A 158 5.24 -18.08 -2.60
C HIS A 158 5.16 -18.27 -4.10
N ASN A 159 4.60 -17.28 -4.80
CA ASN A 159 4.38 -17.35 -6.24
C ASN A 159 4.33 -15.95 -6.85
N ARG A 160 4.52 -15.87 -8.17
CA ARG A 160 4.24 -14.70 -9.01
C ARG A 160 3.42 -15.12 -10.20
N ARG A 161 2.49 -14.26 -10.59
CA ARG A 161 1.68 -14.46 -11.78
C ARG A 161 1.52 -13.14 -12.54
N PRO A 162 1.19 -13.15 -13.82
CA PRO A 162 0.75 -11.95 -14.52
C PRO A 162 -0.40 -11.29 -13.76
N ALA A 163 -0.39 -9.98 -13.62
CA ALA A 163 -1.45 -9.25 -12.94
C ALA A 163 -2.78 -9.45 -13.64
N ILE A 164 -3.83 -9.72 -12.87
CA ILE A 164 -5.19 -9.92 -13.42
C ILE A 164 -5.80 -8.59 -13.88
N GLY A 165 -5.29 -7.46 -13.34
CA GLY A 165 -5.80 -6.12 -13.62
C GLY A 165 -7.14 -5.86 -12.92
N GLN A 166 -7.95 -4.97 -13.51
CA GLN A 166 -9.28 -4.66 -13.01
C GLN A 166 -10.29 -5.65 -13.57
N VAL A 167 -11.12 -6.21 -12.69
CA VAL A 167 -12.22 -7.11 -13.09
C VAL A 167 -13.55 -6.47 -12.72
N HIS A 168 -14.51 -6.53 -13.64
CA HIS A 168 -15.89 -6.22 -13.37
C HIS A 168 -16.58 -7.45 -12.79
N ALA A 169 -17.04 -7.34 -11.55
CA ALA A 169 -17.77 -8.42 -10.89
C ALA A 169 -19.17 -7.94 -10.48
N TYR A 170 -20.14 -8.81 -10.70
CA TYR A 170 -21.50 -8.64 -10.22
C TYR A 170 -21.79 -9.68 -9.17
N HIS A 171 -22.57 -9.32 -8.16
CA HIS A 171 -22.95 -10.28 -7.12
C HIS A 171 -24.44 -10.15 -6.78
N ILE A 172 -25.01 -11.23 -6.29
CA ILE A 172 -26.31 -11.27 -5.64
C ILE A 172 -26.08 -11.73 -4.22
N MET A 173 -26.55 -10.96 -3.25
CA MET A 173 -26.30 -11.21 -1.84
C MET A 173 -27.61 -11.60 -1.13
N LYS A 174 -27.52 -12.56 -0.22
CA LYS A 174 -28.50 -12.82 0.80
C LYS A 174 -27.85 -12.61 2.16
N ILE A 175 -28.44 -11.76 2.97
CA ILE A 175 -27.92 -11.46 4.32
C ILE A 175 -27.93 -12.74 5.14
N CYS A 176 -26.76 -13.09 5.66
CA CYS A 176 -26.56 -14.19 6.59
C CYS A 176 -25.43 -13.78 7.54
N ASN A 177 -25.73 -13.65 8.83
CA ASN A 177 -24.76 -13.27 9.85
C ASN A 177 -24.86 -14.18 11.08
N ASP A 178 -23.87 -14.11 11.96
CA ASP A 178 -23.73 -14.98 13.14
C ASP A 178 -24.84 -14.79 14.19
N ASN A 179 -25.61 -13.69 14.12
CA ASN A 179 -26.73 -13.40 15.01
C ASN A 179 -28.05 -14.04 14.55
N MET A 180 -28.09 -14.61 13.35
CA MET A 180 -29.27 -15.29 12.83
C MET A 180 -29.35 -16.72 13.36
N SER A 181 -30.58 -17.22 13.60
CA SER A 181 -30.81 -18.59 13.97
C SER A 181 -30.35 -19.57 12.84
N ALA A 182 -30.06 -20.81 13.22
CA ALA A 182 -29.66 -21.83 12.25
C ALA A 182 -30.70 -22.05 11.13
N GLU A 183 -31.98 -21.85 11.47
CA GLU A 183 -33.10 -22.01 10.52
C GLU A 183 -33.16 -20.83 9.52
N GLU A 184 -32.89 -19.60 9.98
CA GLU A 184 -32.78 -18.43 9.10
C GLU A 184 -31.57 -18.52 8.19
N GLN A 185 -30.42 -18.95 8.72
CA GLN A 185 -29.20 -19.18 7.91
C GLN A 185 -29.44 -20.24 6.84
N LYS A 186 -30.10 -21.35 7.19
CA LYS A 186 -30.50 -22.40 6.22
C LYS A 186 -31.43 -21.84 5.15
N THR A 187 -32.42 -21.05 5.55
CA THR A 187 -33.35 -20.41 4.60
C THR A 187 -32.62 -19.46 3.64
N ALA A 188 -31.68 -18.66 4.13
CA ALA A 188 -30.85 -17.77 3.29
C ALA A 188 -30.01 -18.58 2.29
N TYR A 189 -29.41 -19.68 2.74
CA TYR A 189 -28.65 -20.59 1.89
C TYR A 189 -29.51 -21.25 0.80
N GLU A 190 -30.69 -21.75 1.13
CA GLU A 190 -31.62 -22.33 0.16
C GLU A 190 -32.07 -21.30 -0.89
N LYS A 191 -32.31 -20.05 -0.48
CA LYS A 191 -32.64 -18.96 -1.40
C LYS A 191 -31.51 -18.68 -2.39
N ILE A 192 -30.26 -18.64 -1.92
CA ILE A 192 -29.12 -18.39 -2.84
C ILE A 192 -28.89 -19.57 -3.79
N LEU A 193 -29.13 -20.80 -3.35
CA LEU A 193 -29.07 -21.98 -4.23
C LEU A 193 -30.12 -21.94 -5.35
N LYS A 194 -31.36 -21.56 -5.05
CA LYS A 194 -32.42 -21.39 -6.05
C LYS A 194 -32.06 -20.30 -7.08
N ILE A 195 -31.46 -19.19 -6.62
CA ILE A 195 -30.99 -18.13 -7.51
C ILE A 195 -29.89 -18.65 -8.42
N LYS A 196 -28.92 -19.42 -7.89
CA LYS A 196 -27.86 -20.05 -8.67
C LYS A 196 -28.41 -20.99 -9.72
N GLU A 197 -29.44 -21.78 -9.40
CA GLU A 197 -30.10 -22.66 -10.34
C GLU A 197 -30.78 -21.89 -11.50
N ARG A 198 -31.51 -20.81 -11.20
CA ARG A 198 -32.11 -19.92 -12.19
C ARG A 198 -31.06 -19.31 -13.13
N LEU A 199 -29.92 -18.86 -12.58
CA LEU A 199 -28.77 -18.36 -13.36
C LEU A 199 -28.19 -19.45 -14.28
N ASN A 200 -28.02 -20.65 -13.76
CA ASN A 200 -27.52 -21.78 -14.57
C ASN A 200 -28.49 -22.19 -15.70
N ASN A 201 -29.79 -21.95 -15.53
CA ASN A 201 -30.82 -22.13 -16.53
C ASN A 201 -30.90 -20.96 -17.53
N GLY A 202 -30.00 -19.97 -17.46
CA GLY A 202 -29.85 -18.91 -18.45
C GLY A 202 -30.67 -17.64 -18.15
N GLU A 203 -31.21 -17.46 -16.95
CA GLU A 203 -31.86 -16.21 -16.60
C GLU A 203 -30.84 -15.06 -16.53
N ASP A 204 -31.29 -13.86 -16.92
CA ASP A 204 -30.44 -12.66 -16.93
C ASP A 204 -30.02 -12.25 -15.52
N PHE A 205 -28.71 -12.10 -15.31
CA PHE A 205 -28.12 -11.79 -14.01
C PHE A 205 -28.63 -10.46 -13.45
N SER A 206 -28.70 -9.42 -14.29
CA SER A 206 -29.08 -8.08 -13.85
C SER A 206 -30.55 -8.01 -13.42
N LYS A 207 -31.43 -8.77 -14.13
CA LYS A 207 -32.84 -8.89 -13.78
C LYS A 207 -32.98 -9.63 -12.44
N LEU A 208 -32.30 -10.75 -12.30
CA LEU A 208 -32.33 -11.55 -11.09
C LEU A 208 -31.77 -10.78 -9.88
N ALA A 209 -30.70 -10.04 -10.07
CA ALA A 209 -30.11 -9.20 -9.02
C ALA A 209 -31.11 -8.15 -8.52
N LYS A 210 -31.80 -7.47 -9.43
CA LYS A 210 -32.85 -6.46 -9.06
C LYS A 210 -34.02 -7.08 -8.31
N GLU A 211 -34.41 -8.31 -8.67
CA GLU A 211 -35.55 -9.00 -8.04
C GLU A 211 -35.20 -9.60 -6.67
N THR A 212 -33.95 -10.01 -6.49
CA THR A 212 -33.62 -10.94 -5.42
C THR A 212 -32.46 -10.51 -4.52
N SER A 213 -31.67 -9.50 -4.88
CA SER A 213 -30.52 -9.07 -4.05
C SER A 213 -30.94 -8.29 -2.79
#